data_29847e3af40c650d1deae51864be2c0a
#
_entry.id   29847e3af40c650d1deae51864be2c0a
#
_cell.length_a   1.000
_cell.length_b   1.000
_cell.length_c   1.000
_cell.angle_alpha   90.00
_cell.angle_beta   90.00
_cell.angle_gamma   90.00
#
_symmetry.space_group_name_H-M   'P 1'
#
loop_
_entity.id
_entity.type
_entity.pdbx_description
1 polymer ?
#
loop_
_entity_poly.entity_id
_entity_poly.type
_entity_poly.pdbx_seq_one_letter_code
_entity_poly.pdbx_strand_id
1 'polypeptide(L)'
;LTIHLSSVVAGQPQSVGEACTLRQFLHTDFSHSPSPVVMVDHFIMTGPTAAPLPYAGLCAATLLLEDAKGVMQCRDSEGNDHEARAGDLHWTVAGKGILRTQQPTGPARLNGLRIALNLPDRLKTLPPAVSLLRAWEMPVIQTDAGRFRVVAGSHGGWQSPLATPEALMILDGWLRPGATQLLPLPPGWNAWVYAVQGELGVRARHRRHGAPPLPKRQGGTRILPCSERRPRWRHRRHPPTMKACCC
;
A
#
# COMPACT_ATOMS: atom_id res chain seq x y z
N LEU A 1 -16.19 8.99 -19.12
CA LEU A 1 -15.08 8.21 -18.54
C LEU A 1 -15.60 6.82 -18.22
N THR A 2 -14.98 5.79 -18.80
CA THR A 2 -15.32 4.38 -18.51
C THR A 2 -14.53 3.92 -17.31
N ILE A 3 -15.18 3.21 -16.37
CA ILE A 3 -14.48 2.56 -15.24
C ILE A 3 -14.17 1.13 -15.68
N HIS A 4 -12.91 0.73 -15.51
CA HIS A 4 -12.47 -0.63 -15.73
C HIS A 4 -12.06 -1.25 -14.40
N LEU A 5 -12.51 -2.48 -14.14
CA LEU A 5 -12.06 -3.31 -13.03
C LEU A 5 -11.26 -4.48 -13.61
N SER A 6 -10.02 -4.62 -13.24
CA SER A 6 -9.21 -5.79 -13.55
C SER A 6 -9.68 -7.02 -12.77
N SER A 7 -9.36 -8.20 -13.29
CA SER A 7 -9.46 -9.44 -12.53
C SER A 7 -8.60 -9.38 -11.26
N VAL A 8 -8.95 -10.16 -10.27
CA VAL A 8 -8.11 -10.34 -9.08
C VAL A 8 -6.85 -11.11 -9.47
N VAL A 9 -5.70 -10.58 -9.05
CA VAL A 9 -4.39 -11.18 -9.30
C VAL A 9 -3.87 -11.75 -7.97
N ALA A 10 -3.42 -13.00 -7.99
CA ALA A 10 -2.92 -13.67 -6.79
C ALA A 10 -1.49 -13.28 -6.39
N GLY A 11 -0.73 -12.70 -7.33
CA GLY A 11 0.70 -12.45 -7.19
C GLY A 11 1.55 -13.72 -7.23
N GLN A 12 2.84 -13.57 -7.51
CA GLN A 12 3.80 -14.66 -7.64
C GLN A 12 4.58 -14.84 -6.33
N PRO A 13 4.60 -16.05 -5.73
CA PRO A 13 5.46 -16.30 -4.57
C PRO A 13 6.92 -16.33 -5.00
N GLN A 14 7.77 -15.65 -4.24
CA GLN A 14 9.20 -15.54 -4.48
C GLN A 14 9.96 -15.70 -3.16
N SER A 15 11.23 -16.10 -3.24
CA SER A 15 12.14 -16.11 -2.12
C SER A 15 13.44 -15.41 -2.50
N VAL A 16 13.97 -14.60 -1.57
CA VAL A 16 15.26 -13.93 -1.72
C VAL A 16 16.17 -14.46 -0.60
N GLY A 17 16.99 -15.44 -0.97
CA GLY A 17 17.71 -16.26 0.01
C GLY A 17 16.76 -17.04 0.91
N GLU A 18 17.22 -17.42 2.09
CA GLU A 18 16.43 -18.16 3.08
C GLU A 18 15.65 -17.24 4.04
N ALA A 19 16.02 -15.97 4.10
CA ALA A 19 15.55 -15.04 5.12
C ALA A 19 14.45 -14.07 4.64
N CYS A 20 14.08 -14.11 3.37
CA CYS A 20 13.03 -13.24 2.85
C CYS A 20 12.13 -13.99 1.87
N THR A 21 10.86 -14.04 2.19
CA THR A 21 9.80 -14.47 1.27
C THR A 21 8.97 -13.28 0.87
N LEU A 22 8.49 -13.26 -0.37
CA LEU A 22 7.64 -12.19 -0.86
C LEU A 22 6.57 -12.73 -1.83
N ARG A 23 5.49 -11.99 -1.93
CA ARG A 23 4.49 -12.13 -2.97
C ARG A 23 4.58 -10.91 -3.86
N GLN A 24 4.98 -11.15 -5.10
CA GLN A 24 5.23 -10.10 -6.09
C GLN A 24 4.06 -9.92 -7.03
N PHE A 25 3.77 -8.66 -7.34
CA PHE A 25 2.80 -8.22 -8.33
C PHE A 25 3.51 -7.26 -9.28
N LEU A 26 3.52 -7.59 -10.56
CA LEU A 26 4.07 -6.73 -11.61
C LEU A 26 2.95 -6.03 -12.38
N HIS A 27 3.22 -4.87 -12.93
CA HIS A 27 2.26 -4.14 -13.77
C HIS A 27 1.75 -4.97 -14.96
N THR A 28 2.54 -5.94 -15.42
CA THR A 28 2.20 -6.88 -16.51
C THR A 28 1.19 -7.96 -16.10
N ASP A 29 0.96 -8.16 -14.79
CA ASP A 29 0.00 -9.15 -14.30
C ASP A 29 -1.46 -8.69 -14.44
N PHE A 30 -1.68 -7.41 -14.76
CA PHE A 30 -3.00 -6.79 -14.83
C PHE A 30 -3.42 -6.59 -16.28
N SER A 31 -4.71 -6.79 -16.57
CA SER A 31 -5.29 -6.56 -17.90
C SER A 31 -5.24 -5.10 -18.35
N HIS A 32 -5.19 -4.17 -17.39
CA HIS A 32 -4.99 -2.74 -17.63
C HIS A 32 -3.84 -2.27 -16.78
N SER A 33 -2.95 -1.46 -17.34
CA SER A 33 -1.79 -0.95 -16.63
C SER A 33 -2.19 -0.19 -15.37
N PRO A 34 -1.70 -0.58 -14.19
CA PRO A 34 -1.92 0.16 -12.94
C PRO A 34 -0.98 1.37 -12.81
N SER A 35 -0.48 1.89 -13.94
CA SER A 35 0.46 3.03 -13.94
C SER A 35 0.00 4.13 -12.97
N PRO A 36 0.93 4.73 -12.19
CA PRO A 36 2.39 4.57 -12.21
C PRO A 36 2.94 3.40 -11.40
N VAL A 37 2.10 2.54 -10.80
CA VAL A 37 2.55 1.36 -10.07
C VAL A 37 3.19 0.37 -11.04
N VAL A 38 4.47 0.03 -10.83
CA VAL A 38 5.19 -0.95 -11.66
C VAL A 38 5.39 -2.28 -10.96
N MET A 39 5.50 -2.26 -9.64
CA MET A 39 5.72 -3.46 -8.84
C MET A 39 5.21 -3.24 -7.42
N VAL A 40 4.64 -4.29 -6.84
CA VAL A 40 4.35 -4.37 -5.41
C VAL A 40 4.84 -5.71 -4.88
N ASP A 41 5.64 -5.67 -3.83
CA ASP A 41 6.08 -6.84 -3.08
C ASP A 41 5.47 -6.81 -1.68
N HIS A 42 4.71 -7.82 -1.31
CA HIS A 42 4.39 -8.08 0.09
C HIS A 42 5.44 -9.03 0.64
N PHE A 43 6.34 -8.55 1.48
CA PHE A 43 7.48 -9.31 1.97
C PHE A 43 7.37 -9.65 3.46
N ILE A 44 7.97 -10.79 3.82
CA ILE A 44 8.30 -11.16 5.19
C ILE A 44 9.80 -11.41 5.23
N MET A 45 10.52 -10.64 6.05
CA MET A 45 11.97 -10.70 6.16
C MET A 45 12.37 -11.00 7.61
N THR A 46 13.18 -12.03 7.81
CA THR A 46 13.62 -12.49 9.14
C THR A 46 15.13 -12.38 9.34
N GLY A 47 15.87 -12.08 8.30
CA GLY A 47 17.32 -11.93 8.32
C GLY A 47 17.81 -11.07 7.16
N PRO A 48 19.11 -10.79 7.07
CA PRO A 48 19.69 -10.00 6.00
C PRO A 48 19.50 -10.69 4.64
N THR A 49 19.22 -9.88 3.63
CA THR A 49 19.25 -10.28 2.24
C THR A 49 20.53 -9.79 1.58
N ALA A 50 20.81 -10.30 0.37
CA ALA A 50 22.04 -10.00 -0.34
C ALA A 50 22.22 -8.49 -0.67
N ALA A 51 23.26 -8.18 -1.39
CA ALA A 51 23.82 -6.89 -1.82
C ALA A 51 22.85 -5.69 -1.97
N PRO A 52 23.37 -4.45 -1.95
CA PRO A 52 22.60 -3.24 -2.23
C PRO A 52 21.83 -3.33 -3.55
N LEU A 53 20.59 -2.88 -3.57
CA LEU A 53 19.75 -2.86 -4.77
C LEU A 53 19.81 -1.48 -5.43
N PRO A 54 20.10 -1.42 -6.75
CA PRO A 54 20.05 -0.18 -7.51
C PRO A 54 18.61 0.19 -7.87
N TYR A 55 18.28 1.46 -7.73
CA TYR A 55 17.02 2.05 -8.18
C TYR A 55 17.31 3.29 -9.01
N ALA A 56 16.59 3.47 -10.12
CA ALA A 56 16.64 4.66 -10.94
C ALA A 56 15.30 4.90 -11.65
N GLY A 57 14.95 6.15 -11.88
CA GLY A 57 13.77 6.54 -12.63
C GLY A 57 12.43 6.26 -11.95
N LEU A 58 12.41 5.96 -10.65
CA LEU A 58 11.22 5.59 -9.90
C LEU A 58 11.22 6.15 -8.48
N CYS A 59 10.06 6.09 -7.83
CA CYS A 59 9.94 6.17 -6.38
C CYS A 59 9.71 4.77 -5.79
N ALA A 60 10.15 4.56 -4.57
CA ALA A 60 9.89 3.34 -3.83
C ALA A 60 9.39 3.65 -2.41
N ALA A 61 8.19 3.16 -2.10
CA ALA A 61 7.64 3.16 -0.76
C ALA A 61 7.91 1.81 -0.11
N THR A 62 8.53 1.79 1.06
CA THR A 62 8.63 0.59 1.90
C THR A 62 7.84 0.86 3.18
N LEU A 63 6.63 0.34 3.25
CA LEU A 63 5.72 0.48 4.39
C LEU A 63 5.80 -0.78 5.24
N LEU A 64 6.30 -0.65 6.46
CA LEU A 64 6.21 -1.72 7.45
C LEU A 64 4.80 -1.80 8.01
N LEU A 65 4.23 -3.00 8.04
CA LEU A 65 2.91 -3.23 8.60
C LEU A 65 2.94 -3.11 10.12
N GLU A 66 1.80 -2.81 10.73
CA GLU A 66 1.71 -2.62 12.19
C GLU A 66 2.03 -3.90 12.99
N ASP A 67 1.98 -5.08 12.36
CA ASP A 67 2.36 -6.37 12.94
C ASP A 67 3.85 -6.73 12.75
N ALA A 68 4.64 -5.88 12.09
CA ALA A 68 6.08 -6.07 11.96
C ALA A 68 6.77 -6.07 13.33
N LYS A 69 7.76 -6.94 13.51
CA LYS A 69 8.55 -7.04 14.75
C LYS A 69 10.03 -6.82 14.46
N GLY A 70 10.67 -6.02 15.28
CA GLY A 70 12.08 -5.65 15.13
C GLY A 70 12.29 -4.34 14.41
N VAL A 71 13.51 -4.12 13.93
CA VAL A 71 13.95 -2.88 13.30
C VAL A 71 14.49 -3.19 11.91
N MET A 72 14.12 -2.38 10.94
CA MET A 72 14.70 -2.39 9.60
C MET A 72 15.71 -1.25 9.47
N GLN A 73 16.97 -1.58 9.29
CA GLN A 73 18.01 -0.63 8.93
C GLN A 73 17.93 -0.32 7.46
N CYS A 74 17.84 0.95 7.12
CA CYS A 74 17.79 1.46 5.74
C CYS A 74 19.02 2.33 5.52
N ARG A 75 19.93 1.91 4.64
CA ARG A 75 21.13 2.66 4.24
C ARG A 75 21.14 2.86 2.74
N ASP A 76 21.74 3.95 2.28
CA ASP A 76 21.86 4.25 0.88
C ASP A 76 23.16 4.95 0.49
N SER A 77 23.37 5.13 -0.82
CA SER A 77 24.55 5.78 -1.37
C SER A 77 24.63 7.28 -1.14
N GLU A 78 23.56 7.92 -0.68
CA GLU A 78 23.52 9.35 -0.33
C GLU A 78 23.91 9.60 1.14
N GLY A 79 24.28 8.53 1.87
CA GLY A 79 24.72 8.59 3.26
C GLY A 79 23.59 8.59 4.29
N ASN A 80 22.35 8.30 3.88
CA ASN A 80 21.27 8.13 4.85
C ASN A 80 21.39 6.81 5.59
N ASP A 81 21.11 6.86 6.89
CA ASP A 81 21.10 5.72 7.81
C ASP A 81 19.88 5.82 8.73
N HIS A 82 18.80 5.15 8.37
CA HIS A 82 17.51 5.23 9.05
C HIS A 82 17.11 3.89 9.64
N GLU A 83 16.51 3.93 10.82
CA GLU A 83 15.82 2.79 11.43
C GLU A 83 14.31 2.93 11.23
N ALA A 84 13.68 2.01 10.50
CA ALA A 84 12.24 1.92 10.37
C ALA A 84 11.68 0.82 11.27
N ARG A 85 10.51 1.06 11.86
CA ARG A 85 9.80 0.18 12.78
C ARG A 85 8.38 -0.07 12.30
N ALA A 86 7.64 -0.91 13.01
CA ALA A 86 6.23 -1.22 12.69
C ALA A 86 5.42 0.05 12.43
N GLY A 87 4.73 0.07 11.31
CA GLY A 87 3.91 1.18 10.85
C GLY A 87 4.64 2.32 10.15
N ASP A 88 5.97 2.39 10.18
CA ASP A 88 6.75 3.43 9.51
C ASP A 88 6.78 3.24 7.99
N LEU A 89 6.91 4.36 7.26
CA LEU A 89 7.16 4.39 5.83
C LEU A 89 8.57 4.92 5.55
N HIS A 90 9.38 4.14 4.86
CA HIS A 90 10.61 4.61 4.23
C HIS A 90 10.33 4.92 2.75
N TRP A 91 10.43 6.20 2.41
CA TRP A 91 10.17 6.71 1.07
C TRP A 91 11.45 7.10 0.36
N THR A 92 11.63 6.64 -0.86
CA THR A 92 12.79 6.93 -1.69
C THR A 92 12.34 7.47 -3.03
N VAL A 93 12.81 8.65 -3.41
CA VAL A 93 12.79 9.15 -4.78
C VAL A 93 14.15 8.79 -5.36
N ALA A 94 14.20 7.80 -6.23
CA ALA A 94 15.48 7.33 -6.79
C ALA A 94 16.03 8.28 -7.85
N GLY A 95 15.17 8.95 -8.63
CA GLY A 95 15.58 9.93 -9.61
C GLY A 95 16.68 9.39 -10.55
N LYS A 96 17.83 10.07 -10.64
CA LYS A 96 18.98 9.69 -11.45
C LYS A 96 19.70 8.42 -11.01
N GLY A 97 19.41 7.91 -9.81
CA GLY A 97 19.94 6.65 -9.30
C GLY A 97 20.36 6.71 -7.83
N ILE A 98 20.10 5.62 -7.10
CA ILE A 98 20.50 5.41 -5.72
C ILE A 98 20.73 3.92 -5.49
N LEU A 99 21.76 3.58 -4.73
CA LEU A 99 21.96 2.24 -4.18
C LEU A 99 21.38 2.21 -2.77
N ARG A 100 20.64 1.20 -2.41
CA ARG A 100 20.08 1.08 -1.05
C ARG A 100 20.09 -0.34 -0.52
N THR A 101 20.21 -0.46 0.80
CA THR A 101 20.00 -1.68 1.56
C THR A 101 18.87 -1.48 2.55
N GLN A 102 18.07 -2.51 2.74
CA GLN A 102 17.01 -2.57 3.75
C GLN A 102 17.05 -3.97 4.36
N GLN A 103 17.48 -4.07 5.61
CA GLN A 103 17.67 -5.36 6.27
C GLN A 103 17.36 -5.26 7.76
N PRO A 104 16.96 -6.35 8.42
CA PRO A 104 16.74 -6.33 9.85
C PRO A 104 18.04 -6.18 10.62
N THR A 105 17.97 -5.51 11.77
CA THR A 105 19.01 -5.50 12.79
C THR A 105 18.57 -6.37 13.96
N GLY A 106 19.30 -7.47 14.20
CA GLY A 106 18.95 -8.42 15.25
C GLY A 106 17.72 -9.27 14.94
N PRO A 107 17.15 -9.93 15.96
CA PRO A 107 15.97 -10.76 15.78
C PRO A 107 14.77 -9.94 15.27
N ALA A 108 14.20 -10.33 14.14
CA ALA A 108 13.12 -9.59 13.52
C ALA A 108 12.20 -10.52 12.70
N ARG A 109 10.96 -10.07 12.50
CA ARG A 109 10.02 -10.53 11.50
C ARG A 109 9.38 -9.28 10.88
N LEU A 110 10.06 -8.73 9.89
CA LEU A 110 9.60 -7.55 9.19
C LEU A 110 8.53 -7.96 8.17
N ASN A 111 7.29 -7.54 8.40
CA ASN A 111 6.18 -7.71 7.49
C ASN A 111 5.89 -6.36 6.84
N GLY A 112 5.90 -6.27 5.51
CA GLY A 112 5.76 -4.98 4.85
C GLY A 112 5.41 -5.05 3.38
N LEU A 113 5.11 -3.89 2.82
CA LEU A 113 4.89 -3.68 1.40
C LEU A 113 6.01 -2.81 0.83
N ARG A 114 6.58 -3.25 -0.28
CA ARG A 114 7.43 -2.42 -1.13
C ARG A 114 6.65 -2.09 -2.39
N ILE A 115 6.45 -0.81 -2.67
CA ILE A 115 5.70 -0.31 -3.81
C ILE A 115 6.65 0.51 -4.67
N ALA A 116 6.84 0.11 -5.92
CA ALA A 116 7.64 0.85 -6.89
C ALA A 116 6.70 1.62 -7.83
N LEU A 117 6.96 2.90 -7.99
CA LEU A 117 6.18 3.85 -8.76
C LEU A 117 7.06 4.48 -9.83
N ASN A 118 6.71 4.33 -11.11
CA ASN A 118 7.44 4.96 -12.19
C ASN A 118 7.34 6.48 -12.13
N LEU A 119 8.46 7.16 -12.23
CA LEU A 119 8.48 8.62 -12.38
C LEU A 119 8.21 9.01 -13.83
N PRO A 120 7.48 10.09 -14.11
CA PRO A 120 7.42 10.65 -15.44
C PRO A 120 8.82 11.12 -15.89
N ASP A 121 9.07 11.11 -17.20
CA ASP A 121 10.43 11.33 -17.76
C ASP A 121 11.09 12.61 -17.27
N ARG A 122 10.32 13.70 -17.11
CA ARG A 122 10.80 14.98 -16.58
C ARG A 122 11.37 14.91 -15.14
N LEU A 123 11.03 13.86 -14.38
CA LEU A 123 11.44 13.69 -12.99
C LEU A 123 12.47 12.56 -12.80
N LYS A 124 12.75 11.77 -13.83
CA LYS A 124 13.69 10.65 -13.75
C LYS A 124 15.14 11.06 -13.48
N THR A 125 15.47 12.31 -13.76
CA THR A 125 16.81 12.88 -13.54
C THR A 125 16.94 13.71 -12.27
N LEU A 126 15.89 13.75 -11.43
CA LEU A 126 15.95 14.41 -10.13
C LEU A 126 17.10 13.83 -9.28
N PRO A 127 17.73 14.64 -8.43
CA PRO A 127 18.61 14.13 -7.39
C PRO A 127 17.84 13.12 -6.51
N PRO A 128 18.49 12.04 -6.05
CA PRO A 128 17.88 11.13 -5.11
C PRO A 128 17.47 11.85 -3.82
N ALA A 129 16.35 11.44 -3.25
CA ALA A 129 15.87 11.95 -1.98
C ALA A 129 15.23 10.83 -1.16
N VAL A 130 15.47 10.84 0.14
CA VAL A 130 14.97 9.82 1.06
C VAL A 130 14.27 10.48 2.23
N SER A 131 13.14 9.92 2.65
CA SER A 131 12.38 10.37 3.82
C SER A 131 11.92 9.18 4.64
N LEU A 132 11.95 9.33 5.94
CA LEU A 132 11.34 8.39 6.88
C LEU A 132 10.15 9.06 7.55
N LEU A 133 8.95 8.57 7.27
CA LEU A 133 7.72 9.01 7.92
C LEU A 133 7.36 8.02 9.02
N ARG A 134 7.28 8.51 10.24
CA ARG A 134 6.96 7.68 11.40
C ARG A 134 5.47 7.34 11.45
N ALA A 135 5.14 6.20 12.02
CA ALA A 135 3.77 5.75 12.17
C ALA A 135 2.85 6.78 12.84
N TRP A 136 3.37 7.49 13.86
CA TRP A 136 2.61 8.51 14.61
C TRP A 136 2.46 9.86 13.89
N GLU A 137 3.21 10.10 12.82
CA GLU A 137 3.08 11.30 11.99
C GLU A 137 1.96 11.15 10.95
N MET A 138 1.53 9.91 10.67
CA MET A 138 0.48 9.63 9.72
C MET A 138 -0.89 9.96 10.30
N PRO A 139 -1.69 10.83 9.66
CA PRO A 139 -3.06 11.08 10.11
C PRO A 139 -3.89 9.79 10.13
N VAL A 140 -4.70 9.65 11.18
CA VAL A 140 -5.58 8.49 11.38
C VAL A 140 -7.04 8.94 11.26
N ILE A 141 -7.77 8.25 10.38
CA ILE A 141 -9.20 8.44 10.19
C ILE A 141 -9.91 7.25 10.82
N GLN A 142 -10.72 7.52 11.84
CA GLN A 142 -11.57 6.52 12.48
C GLN A 142 -12.99 6.70 12.01
N THR A 143 -13.62 5.63 11.53
CA THR A 143 -15.02 5.59 11.10
C THR A 143 -15.73 4.38 11.68
N ASP A 144 -17.05 4.33 11.53
CA ASP A 144 -17.82 3.12 11.90
C ASP A 144 -17.44 1.91 11.04
N ALA A 145 -16.92 2.14 9.83
CA ALA A 145 -16.45 1.09 8.92
C ALA A 145 -15.09 0.52 9.33
N GLY A 146 -14.22 1.29 9.96
CA GLY A 146 -12.88 0.88 10.31
C GLY A 146 -11.94 2.04 10.60
N ARG A 147 -10.65 1.77 10.54
CA ARG A 147 -9.57 2.73 10.77
C ARG A 147 -8.65 2.77 9.57
N PHE A 148 -8.25 3.98 9.17
CA PHE A 148 -7.33 4.21 8.06
C PHE A 148 -6.23 5.20 8.45
N ARG A 149 -5.01 4.95 8.02
CA ARG A 149 -3.90 5.90 8.06
C ARG A 149 -3.72 6.52 6.68
N VAL A 150 -3.53 7.83 6.62
CA VAL A 150 -3.15 8.52 5.39
C VAL A 150 -1.63 8.52 5.30
N VAL A 151 -1.08 7.49 4.63
CA VAL A 151 0.36 7.26 4.51
C VAL A 151 0.98 8.26 3.54
N ALA A 152 0.31 8.55 2.42
CA ALA A 152 0.71 9.57 1.45
C ALA A 152 -0.52 10.24 0.84
N GLY A 153 -0.37 11.48 0.39
CA GLY A 153 -1.46 12.27 -0.21
C GLY A 153 -2.51 12.71 0.80
N SER A 154 -3.76 12.84 0.36
CA SER A 154 -4.85 13.33 1.20
C SER A 154 -6.12 12.52 1.06
N HIS A 155 -6.84 12.33 2.16
CA HIS A 155 -8.13 11.64 2.19
C HIS A 155 -9.00 12.17 3.34
N GLY A 156 -10.30 12.39 3.08
CA GLY A 156 -11.26 12.79 4.12
C GLY A 156 -10.94 14.09 4.85
N GLY A 157 -10.25 15.02 4.20
CA GLY A 157 -9.80 16.28 4.80
C GLY A 157 -8.48 16.18 5.56
N TRP A 158 -7.87 15.00 5.62
CA TRP A 158 -6.56 14.79 6.23
C TRP A 158 -5.47 14.65 5.17
N GLN A 159 -4.30 15.19 5.45
CA GLN A 159 -3.16 15.16 4.54
C GLN A 159 -1.93 14.58 5.25
N SER A 160 -1.26 13.63 4.59
CA SER A 160 0.04 13.13 5.02
C SER A 160 1.10 14.25 4.96
N PRO A 161 2.03 14.32 5.92
CA PRO A 161 3.16 15.25 5.83
C PRO A 161 4.21 14.83 4.79
N LEU A 162 4.08 13.64 4.17
CA LEU A 162 5.01 13.18 3.14
C LEU A 162 4.90 14.04 1.88
N ALA A 163 6.02 14.65 1.48
CA ALA A 163 6.13 15.29 0.18
C ALA A 163 6.40 14.24 -0.91
N THR A 164 5.58 14.25 -1.96
CA THR A 164 5.72 13.35 -3.10
C THR A 164 5.91 14.13 -4.39
N PRO A 165 6.76 13.67 -5.34
CA PRO A 165 7.04 14.40 -6.57
C PRO A 165 5.84 14.48 -7.52
N GLU A 166 4.91 13.55 -7.41
CA GLU A 166 3.64 13.48 -8.13
C GLU A 166 2.48 13.26 -7.16
N ALA A 167 1.29 13.65 -7.57
CA ALA A 167 0.09 13.43 -6.78
C ALA A 167 -0.22 11.93 -6.68
N LEU A 168 -0.30 11.43 -5.46
CA LEU A 168 -0.67 10.04 -5.18
C LEU A 168 -1.38 9.93 -3.83
N MET A 169 -2.03 8.83 -3.59
CA MET A 169 -2.66 8.52 -2.31
C MET A 169 -2.34 7.08 -1.89
N ILE A 170 -1.77 6.92 -0.70
CA ILE A 170 -1.59 5.61 -0.06
C ILE A 170 -2.38 5.62 1.24
N LEU A 171 -3.33 4.70 1.34
CA LEU A 171 -4.10 4.45 2.55
C LEU A 171 -3.75 3.06 3.09
N ASP A 172 -3.54 2.97 4.38
CA ASP A 172 -3.34 1.73 5.11
C ASP A 172 -4.35 1.62 6.25
N GLY A 173 -5.02 0.48 6.37
CA GLY A 173 -6.02 0.37 7.40
C GLY A 173 -6.72 -0.98 7.44
N TRP A 174 -7.75 -1.05 8.26
CA TRP A 174 -8.60 -2.20 8.37
C TRP A 174 -10.08 -1.81 8.36
N LEU A 175 -10.89 -2.73 7.85
CA LEU A 175 -12.35 -2.65 7.84
C LEU A 175 -12.95 -3.67 8.79
N ARG A 176 -14.04 -3.31 9.44
CA ARG A 176 -14.87 -4.27 10.18
C ARG A 176 -15.53 -5.25 9.22
N PRO A 177 -15.76 -6.50 9.62
CA PRO A 177 -16.52 -7.46 8.83
C PRO A 177 -17.88 -6.87 8.41
N GLY A 178 -18.20 -6.98 7.11
CA GLY A 178 -19.46 -6.47 6.53
C GLY A 178 -19.54 -4.95 6.36
N ALA A 179 -18.53 -4.21 6.78
CA ALA A 179 -18.49 -2.76 6.60
C ALA A 179 -18.14 -2.37 5.15
N THR A 180 -18.55 -1.16 4.76
CA THR A 180 -18.23 -0.57 3.46
C THR A 180 -17.58 0.78 3.64
N GLN A 181 -16.45 0.99 2.99
CA GLN A 181 -15.76 2.27 2.91
C GLN A 181 -15.82 2.80 1.48
N LEU A 182 -16.23 4.07 1.33
CA LEU A 182 -16.17 4.77 0.06
C LEU A 182 -14.83 5.50 -0.06
N LEU A 183 -14.16 5.27 -1.18
CA LEU A 183 -12.91 5.93 -1.55
C LEU A 183 -13.16 6.74 -2.83
N PRO A 184 -13.32 8.07 -2.74
CA PRO A 184 -13.44 8.92 -3.92
C PRO A 184 -12.08 8.99 -4.63
N LEU A 185 -12.08 8.70 -5.93
CA LEU A 185 -10.91 8.82 -6.79
C LEU A 185 -11.08 10.02 -7.72
N PRO A 186 -10.05 10.85 -7.88
CA PRO A 186 -10.05 11.89 -8.90
C PRO A 186 -10.20 11.30 -10.30
N PRO A 187 -10.78 12.03 -11.27
CA PRO A 187 -10.84 11.59 -12.65
C PRO A 187 -9.44 11.29 -13.22
N GLY A 188 -9.32 10.17 -13.94
CA GLY A 188 -8.07 9.74 -14.55
C GLY A 188 -7.11 9.00 -13.61
N TRP A 189 -7.47 8.82 -12.34
CA TRP A 189 -6.66 8.04 -11.42
C TRP A 189 -6.90 6.54 -11.56
N ASN A 190 -5.83 5.78 -11.41
CA ASN A 190 -5.88 4.35 -11.21
C ASN A 190 -5.90 4.04 -9.71
N ALA A 191 -6.51 2.93 -9.33
CA ALA A 191 -6.48 2.44 -7.95
C ALA A 191 -6.01 0.99 -7.93
N TRP A 192 -5.06 0.70 -7.06
CA TRP A 192 -4.65 -0.65 -6.73
C TRP A 192 -5.08 -0.95 -5.29
N VAL A 193 -5.79 -2.05 -5.10
CA VAL A 193 -6.33 -2.45 -3.79
C VAL A 193 -5.79 -3.82 -3.43
N TYR A 194 -5.21 -3.93 -2.25
CA TYR A 194 -4.61 -5.16 -1.76
C TYR A 194 -5.20 -5.56 -0.40
N ALA A 195 -5.75 -6.77 -0.33
CA ALA A 195 -6.16 -7.37 0.94
C ALA A 195 -4.98 -8.09 1.56
N VAL A 196 -4.37 -7.51 2.60
CA VAL A 196 -3.26 -8.13 3.34
C VAL A 196 -3.76 -9.34 4.11
N GLN A 197 -4.98 -9.25 4.64
CA GLN A 197 -5.64 -10.31 5.40
C GLN A 197 -7.16 -10.27 5.15
N GLY A 198 -7.80 -11.44 5.13
CA GLY A 198 -9.24 -11.57 4.93
C GLY A 198 -9.68 -11.40 3.47
N GLU A 199 -10.97 -11.24 3.26
CA GLU A 199 -11.60 -11.09 1.94
C GLU A 199 -12.17 -9.68 1.79
N LEU A 200 -11.94 -9.07 0.63
CA LEU A 200 -12.38 -7.73 0.31
C LEU A 200 -13.09 -7.69 -1.03
N GLY A 201 -14.32 -7.19 -1.04
CA GLY A 201 -15.07 -6.89 -2.26
C GLY A 201 -14.84 -5.46 -2.72
N VAL A 202 -14.47 -5.25 -3.98
CA VAL A 202 -14.30 -3.93 -4.59
C VAL A 202 -15.40 -3.68 -5.61
N ARG A 203 -16.05 -2.50 -5.50
CA ARG A 203 -17.03 -2.02 -6.49
C ARG A 203 -16.68 -0.60 -6.89
N ALA A 204 -16.68 -0.33 -8.19
CA ALA A 204 -16.49 1.01 -8.72
C ALA A 204 -17.77 1.53 -9.36
N ARG A 205 -18.06 2.84 -9.20
CA ARG A 205 -19.20 3.50 -9.81
C ARG A 205 -18.89 4.97 -10.10
N HIS A 206 -19.44 5.48 -11.19
CA HIS A 206 -19.43 6.93 -11.42
C HIS A 206 -20.32 7.65 -10.42
N ARG A 207 -19.83 8.77 -9.92
CA ARG A 207 -20.70 9.74 -9.26
C ARG A 207 -21.51 10.45 -10.36
N ARG A 208 -22.84 10.33 -10.33
CA ARG A 208 -23.70 11.15 -11.20
C ARG A 208 -23.57 12.60 -10.74
N HIS A 209 -23.28 13.51 -11.67
CA HIS A 209 -23.38 14.94 -11.40
C HIS A 209 -24.82 15.25 -10.96
N GLY A 210 -24.99 15.95 -9.84
CA GLY A 210 -26.31 16.30 -9.31
C GLY A 210 -26.92 15.32 -8.30
N ALA A 211 -26.26 14.19 -7.98
CA ALA A 211 -26.72 13.35 -6.88
C ALA A 211 -26.42 14.07 -5.55
N PRO A 212 -27.40 14.24 -4.66
CA PRO A 212 -27.19 14.82 -3.34
C PRO A 212 -26.18 13.98 -2.58
N PRO A 213 -25.47 14.57 -1.58
CA PRO A 213 -24.61 13.80 -0.70
C PRO A 213 -25.44 12.65 -0.10
N LEU A 214 -24.85 11.45 -0.09
CA LEU A 214 -25.54 10.28 0.48
C LEU A 214 -26.00 10.62 1.91
N PRO A 215 -27.28 10.40 2.24
CA PRO A 215 -27.77 10.67 3.57
C PRO A 215 -26.92 9.87 4.57
N LYS A 216 -26.56 10.52 5.68
CA LYS A 216 -26.02 9.82 6.86
C LYS A 216 -27.07 8.78 7.26
N ARG A 217 -26.84 7.50 6.95
CA ARG A 217 -27.77 6.44 7.32
C ARG A 217 -27.70 6.25 8.84
N GLN A 218 -28.76 6.66 9.49
CA GLN A 218 -29.17 6.03 10.74
C GLN A 218 -29.60 4.58 10.43
N GLY A 219 -29.06 3.67 11.17
CA GLY A 219 -29.21 2.23 11.21
C GLY A 219 -30.22 1.54 10.29
N GLY A 220 -29.79 0.50 9.61
CA GLY A 220 -30.66 -0.42 8.89
C GLY A 220 -29.95 -1.16 7.77
N THR A 221 -29.42 -2.31 8.07
CA THR A 221 -28.78 -3.26 7.15
C THR A 221 -29.81 -3.92 6.25
N ARG A 222 -29.65 -3.86 4.94
CA ARG A 222 -30.21 -4.85 4.02
C ARG A 222 -29.11 -5.35 3.10
N ILE A 223 -28.73 -6.58 3.35
CA ILE A 223 -27.82 -7.39 2.53
C ILE A 223 -28.69 -8.22 1.60
N LEU A 224 -28.40 -8.21 0.30
CA LEU A 224 -28.89 -9.23 -0.61
C LEU A 224 -27.85 -10.36 -0.63
N PRO A 225 -28.28 -11.63 -0.50
CA PRO A 225 -27.36 -12.75 -0.40
C PRO A 225 -26.79 -13.11 -1.77
N CYS A 226 -25.49 -13.33 -1.82
CA CYS A 226 -24.84 -14.07 -2.87
C CYS A 226 -24.74 -15.52 -2.42
N SER A 227 -25.22 -16.45 -3.24
CA SER A 227 -25.41 -17.86 -2.96
C SER A 227 -24.12 -18.58 -2.63
N GLU A 228 -24.26 -19.49 -1.69
CA GLU A 228 -23.29 -20.35 -1.04
C GLU A 228 -22.44 -21.22 -1.96
N ARG A 229 -21.15 -21.32 -1.69
CA ARG A 229 -20.41 -22.58 -1.51
C ARG A 229 -19.24 -22.33 -0.56
N ARG A 230 -19.32 -22.94 0.63
CA ARG A 230 -18.29 -22.91 1.67
C ARG A 230 -17.24 -23.99 1.45
N PRO A 231 -15.96 -23.71 1.77
CA PRO A 231 -15.10 -24.65 2.47
C PRO A 231 -14.90 -24.22 3.94
N ARG A 232 -14.99 -25.19 4.82
CA ARG A 232 -14.78 -25.02 6.27
C ARG A 232 -13.30 -24.84 6.56
N TRP A 233 -12.94 -23.68 7.17
CA TRP A 233 -11.68 -23.54 7.92
C TRP A 233 -11.93 -22.95 9.29
N ARG A 234 -11.25 -23.53 10.30
CA ARG A 234 -11.41 -23.21 11.72
C ARG A 234 -10.81 -21.85 12.07
N HIS A 235 -11.50 -21.13 12.95
CA HIS A 235 -11.27 -19.80 13.47
C HIS A 235 -9.87 -19.56 14.06
N ARG A 236 -9.21 -18.48 13.59
CA ARG A 236 -8.51 -17.54 14.46
C ARG A 236 -9.03 -16.15 14.13
N ARG A 237 -9.53 -15.46 15.17
CA ARG A 237 -10.15 -14.14 15.05
C ARG A 237 -9.06 -13.07 15.00
N HIS A 238 -8.77 -12.54 13.81
CA HIS A 238 -8.13 -11.24 13.63
C HIS A 238 -8.97 -10.45 12.62
N PRO A 239 -9.16 -9.13 12.81
CA PRO A 239 -9.90 -8.33 11.85
C PRO A 239 -9.16 -8.28 10.51
N PRO A 240 -9.87 -8.30 9.38
CA PRO A 240 -9.25 -8.15 8.06
C PRO A 240 -8.63 -6.76 7.91
N THR A 241 -7.40 -6.70 7.40
CA THR A 241 -6.68 -5.46 7.14
C THR A 241 -6.75 -5.15 5.65
N MET A 242 -7.24 -3.96 5.30
CA MET A 242 -7.28 -3.47 3.92
C MET A 242 -6.13 -2.50 3.68
N LYS A 243 -5.49 -2.60 2.52
CA LYS A 243 -4.52 -1.63 2.03
C LYS A 243 -4.91 -1.20 0.63
N ALA A 244 -5.04 0.11 0.44
CA ALA A 244 -5.35 0.70 -0.85
C ALA A 244 -4.22 1.65 -1.25
N CYS A 245 -3.71 1.47 -2.46
CA CYS A 245 -2.82 2.42 -3.11
C CYS A 245 -3.54 2.97 -4.33
N CYS A 246 -3.68 4.30 -4.41
CA CYS A 246 -4.29 4.99 -5.54
C CYS A 246 -3.27 5.95 -6.13
N CYS A 247 -3.03 5.84 -7.42
CA CYS A 247 -2.11 6.70 -8.16
C CYS A 247 -2.79 7.26 -9.41
#